data_2c9aa20ae0eaeb7aa1a5d437f7a8b737
#
_entry.id   2c9aa20ae0eaeb7aa1a5d437f7a8b737
#
_cell.length_a   1.000
_cell.length_b   1.000
_cell.length_c   1.000
_cell.angle_alpha   90.00
_cell.angle_beta   90.00
_cell.angle_gamma   90.00
#
_symmetry.space_group_name_H-M   'P 1'
#
loop_
_entity.id
_entity.type
_entity.pdbx_description
1 polymer ?
#
loop_
_entity_poly.entity_id
_entity_poly.type
_entity_poly.pdbx_seq_one_letter_code
_entity_poly.pdbx_strand_id
1 'polypeptide(L)'
;MERFLYNQLKNWKDSKTRKPLILEGARQVGKTWLLKQFGKNEFENFIYINCDNNPQMESLFADYDVKRILRNLSAISNIKIESGKCFIVFDEVQEFPKALTALKYFCEDAPEFYIAAAGSLLGILDHQGTGFPVGKVDSLYLYPLSFMEFLVALGKDILVGQIRNHNWQELNALNPQMTELLRQYYFTGGMPAVVKSYVEEQDLQKVRTIQNQILSDYLNDVSKHAPKTEIPKITLVWNSIPSQLAKENKKFIYGAIKKGGRAKEFENAIQWLINAGLVHKVFRIKKFEQPLKFYEDFDCFKLYVNDLGLLGAMAQAPASEILVGNSAFSSYKGSFTEQYVAQQFYSADSGDVNSRALYYYTNENSTMEIDFVFQTDKVYPVEVKAEQNLKAKSLSTVLKNDEKLFGIRFSMADYIEQSQMVNVPLAFTEEYLRSL
;
A
#
# COMPACT_ATOMS: atom_id res chain seq x y z
N MET A 1 -3.23 17.00 -4.60
CA MET A 1 -4.14 16.01 -3.95
C MET A 1 -3.69 15.83 -2.53
N GLU A 2 -4.60 15.86 -1.58
CA GLU A 2 -4.28 15.61 -0.17
C GLU A 2 -3.89 14.17 0.06
N ARG A 3 -2.94 13.94 0.99
CA ARG A 3 -2.51 12.60 1.42
C ARG A 3 -2.63 12.53 2.93
N PHE A 4 -3.30 11.51 3.45
CA PHE A 4 -3.54 11.39 4.89
C PHE A 4 -2.26 11.12 5.69
N LEU A 5 -1.24 10.55 5.03
CA LEU A 5 0.10 10.43 5.61
C LEU A 5 0.74 11.78 6.00
N TYR A 6 0.24 12.90 5.46
CA TYR A 6 0.73 14.24 5.82
C TYR A 6 0.63 14.51 7.33
N ASN A 7 -0.42 14.03 7.99
CA ASN A 7 -0.58 14.15 9.43
C ASN A 7 0.47 13.34 10.20
N GLN A 8 0.86 12.18 9.71
CA GLN A 8 1.94 11.38 10.28
C GLN A 8 3.29 12.09 10.16
N LEU A 9 3.53 12.78 9.04
CA LEU A 9 4.73 13.63 8.89
C LEU A 9 4.75 14.78 9.89
N LYS A 10 3.59 15.41 10.21
CA LYS A 10 3.50 16.40 11.29
C LYS A 10 3.83 15.78 12.65
N ASN A 11 3.24 14.63 12.97
CA ASN A 11 3.52 13.93 14.21
C ASN A 11 5.01 13.59 14.33
N TRP A 12 5.65 13.14 13.24
CA TRP A 12 7.09 12.91 13.19
C TRP A 12 7.88 14.20 13.44
N LYS A 13 7.51 15.30 12.78
CA LYS A 13 8.16 16.61 12.96
C LYS A 13 8.12 17.07 14.43
N ASP A 14 6.98 16.90 15.10
CA ASP A 14 6.74 17.37 16.47
C ASP A 14 7.29 16.40 17.54
N SER A 15 7.72 15.21 17.15
CA SER A 15 8.28 14.20 18.06
C SER A 15 9.64 14.65 18.61
N LYS A 16 9.78 14.61 19.95
CA LYS A 16 11.05 14.91 20.64
C LYS A 16 12.12 13.84 20.46
N THR A 17 11.72 12.63 20.09
CA THR A 17 12.59 11.46 19.90
C THR A 17 12.73 11.07 18.43
N ARG A 18 12.33 11.98 17.52
CA ARG A 18 12.41 11.72 16.08
C ARG A 18 13.83 11.40 15.65
N LYS A 19 13.91 10.52 14.68
CA LYS A 19 15.13 10.20 13.94
C LYS A 19 14.99 10.70 12.49
N PRO A 20 16.06 10.71 11.69
CA PRO A 20 15.93 10.91 10.26
C PRO A 20 14.84 9.99 9.67
N LEU A 21 14.00 10.53 8.79
CA LEU A 21 12.86 9.81 8.23
C LEU A 21 13.25 9.08 6.97
N ILE A 22 12.76 7.84 6.82
CA ILE A 22 12.71 7.15 5.53
C ILE A 22 11.25 7.05 5.09
N LEU A 23 10.95 7.58 3.90
CA LEU A 23 9.65 7.44 3.27
C LEU A 23 9.70 6.35 2.20
N GLU A 24 9.13 5.20 2.52
CA GLU A 24 9.06 4.04 1.66
C GLU A 24 7.76 3.99 0.84
N GLY A 25 7.68 3.10 -0.13
CA GLY A 25 6.50 2.86 -0.94
C GLY A 25 6.85 2.60 -2.40
N ALA A 26 5.95 2.00 -3.14
CA ALA A 26 6.12 1.69 -4.56
C ALA A 26 6.48 2.93 -5.40
N ARG A 27 7.00 2.71 -6.59
CA ARG A 27 7.23 3.80 -7.54
C ARG A 27 5.92 4.48 -7.94
N GLN A 28 5.97 5.81 -8.14
CA GLN A 28 4.86 6.63 -8.59
C GLN A 28 3.67 6.79 -7.60
N VAL A 29 3.80 6.38 -6.34
CA VAL A 29 2.75 6.60 -5.31
C VAL A 29 2.74 8.03 -4.73
N GLY A 30 3.70 8.89 -5.13
CA GLY A 30 3.71 10.31 -4.79
C GLY A 30 4.63 10.72 -3.64
N LYS A 31 5.64 9.92 -3.27
CA LYS A 31 6.62 10.21 -2.20
C LYS A 31 7.27 11.57 -2.35
N THR A 32 7.90 11.82 -3.50
CA THR A 32 8.56 13.09 -3.84
C THR A 32 7.62 14.28 -3.70
N TRP A 33 6.40 14.16 -4.21
CA TRP A 33 5.40 15.22 -4.13
C TRP A 33 5.05 15.52 -2.68
N LEU A 34 4.79 14.48 -1.89
CA LEU A 34 4.41 14.62 -0.48
C LEU A 34 5.51 15.32 0.34
N LEU A 35 6.77 14.88 0.20
CA LEU A 35 7.90 15.49 0.92
C LEU A 35 8.14 16.94 0.48
N LYS A 36 7.99 17.26 -0.81
CA LYS A 36 8.10 18.64 -1.31
C LYS A 36 7.00 19.55 -0.76
N GLN A 37 5.76 19.05 -0.70
CA GLN A 37 4.64 19.80 -0.09
C GLN A 37 4.87 20.02 1.39
N PHE A 38 5.26 18.96 2.11
CA PHE A 38 5.55 19.03 3.53
C PHE A 38 6.69 20.01 3.82
N GLY A 39 7.81 19.94 3.08
CA GLY A 39 8.93 20.85 3.26
C GLY A 39 8.58 22.31 3.04
N LYS A 40 7.79 22.60 2.00
CA LYS A 40 7.37 23.97 1.66
C LYS A 40 6.36 24.57 2.65
N ASN A 41 5.49 23.73 3.23
CA ASN A 41 4.41 24.22 4.08
C ASN A 41 4.79 24.29 5.57
N GLU A 42 5.72 23.42 6.00
CA GLU A 42 6.00 23.22 7.43
C GLU A 42 7.36 23.79 7.88
N PHE A 43 8.20 24.26 6.96
CA PHE A 43 9.53 24.78 7.27
C PHE A 43 9.82 26.13 6.60
N GLU A 44 10.66 26.95 7.23
CA GLU A 44 11.11 28.21 6.66
C GLU A 44 12.01 27.97 5.43
N ASN A 45 12.84 26.92 5.47
CA ASN A 45 13.78 26.53 4.44
C ASN A 45 13.61 25.07 4.07
N PHE A 46 13.70 24.78 2.77
CA PHE A 46 13.56 23.43 2.22
C PHE A 46 14.65 23.17 1.20
N ILE A 47 15.40 22.09 1.38
CA ILE A 47 16.44 21.61 0.45
C ILE A 47 16.04 20.24 -0.07
N TYR A 48 16.00 20.11 -1.39
CA TYR A 48 15.70 18.87 -2.08
C TYR A 48 16.86 18.45 -2.97
N ILE A 49 17.37 17.25 -2.73
CA ILE A 49 18.47 16.65 -3.48
C ILE A 49 17.96 15.36 -4.12
N ASN A 50 18.00 15.30 -5.44
CA ASN A 50 17.83 14.03 -6.16
C ASN A 50 19.18 13.31 -6.21
N CYS A 51 19.25 12.08 -5.74
CA CYS A 51 20.47 11.27 -5.72
C CYS A 51 20.72 10.59 -7.09
N ASP A 52 19.71 10.48 -7.95
CA ASP A 52 19.86 9.87 -9.27
C ASP A 52 20.72 10.76 -10.19
N ASN A 53 21.73 10.14 -10.80
CA ASN A 53 22.65 10.79 -11.75
C ASN A 53 23.20 12.16 -11.30
N ASN A 54 23.51 12.27 -10.00
CA ASN A 54 24.01 13.50 -9.38
C ASN A 54 25.52 13.39 -9.08
N PRO A 55 26.40 14.02 -9.88
CA PRO A 55 27.87 13.89 -9.71
C PRO A 55 28.39 14.51 -8.41
N GLN A 56 27.62 15.36 -7.74
CA GLN A 56 28.05 16.01 -6.50
C GLN A 56 27.95 15.06 -5.28
N MET A 57 27.21 13.94 -5.40
CA MET A 57 26.94 13.02 -4.29
C MET A 57 28.23 12.40 -3.75
N GLU A 58 29.16 11.98 -4.61
CA GLU A 58 30.42 11.36 -4.16
C GLU A 58 31.25 12.30 -3.28
N SER A 59 31.38 13.58 -3.66
CA SER A 59 32.10 14.56 -2.88
C SER A 59 31.37 14.96 -1.62
N LEU A 60 30.03 15.01 -1.67
CA LEU A 60 29.19 15.37 -0.52
C LEU A 60 29.28 14.34 0.60
N PHE A 61 29.28 13.05 0.28
CA PHE A 61 29.28 11.93 1.23
C PHE A 61 30.63 11.18 1.29
N ALA A 62 31.74 11.87 1.06
CA ALA A 62 33.10 11.26 1.01
C ALA A 62 33.54 10.64 2.35
N ASP A 63 33.19 11.26 3.48
CA ASP A 63 33.68 10.91 4.83
C ASP A 63 32.56 10.87 5.90
N TYR A 64 31.31 11.06 5.55
CA TYR A 64 30.15 11.12 6.47
C TYR A 64 30.25 12.21 7.57
N ASP A 65 31.15 13.21 7.48
CA ASP A 65 31.16 14.35 8.37
C ASP A 65 29.93 15.22 8.18
N VAL A 66 28.98 15.11 9.10
CA VAL A 66 27.67 15.79 9.02
C VAL A 66 27.81 17.30 8.96
N LYS A 67 28.79 17.89 9.70
CA LYS A 67 29.00 19.34 9.67
C LYS A 67 29.50 19.82 8.32
N ARG A 68 30.38 19.05 7.70
CA ARG A 68 30.87 19.30 6.36
C ARG A 68 29.76 19.14 5.33
N ILE A 69 28.96 18.06 5.44
CA ILE A 69 27.81 17.82 4.56
C ILE A 69 26.82 19.00 4.62
N LEU A 70 26.42 19.46 5.81
CA LEU A 70 25.51 20.58 5.98
C LEU A 70 26.07 21.89 5.41
N ARG A 71 27.37 22.19 5.62
CA ARG A 71 28.02 23.38 5.02
C ARG A 71 27.99 23.31 3.49
N ASN A 72 28.33 22.16 2.93
CA ASN A 72 28.33 21.97 1.47
C ASN A 72 26.93 22.07 0.88
N LEU A 73 25.93 21.46 1.54
CA LEU A 73 24.52 21.59 1.14
C LEU A 73 24.05 23.04 1.16
N SER A 74 24.40 23.79 2.20
CA SER A 74 24.10 25.22 2.29
C SER A 74 24.73 26.03 1.14
N ALA A 75 25.98 25.73 0.80
CA ALA A 75 26.67 26.39 -0.31
C ALA A 75 26.07 26.02 -1.69
N ILE A 76 25.77 24.73 -1.90
CA ILE A 76 25.22 24.24 -3.18
C ILE A 76 23.80 24.78 -3.41
N SER A 77 22.97 24.79 -2.36
CA SER A 77 21.57 25.24 -2.47
C SER A 77 21.39 26.76 -2.36
N ASN A 78 22.44 27.47 -1.93
CA ASN A 78 22.38 28.89 -1.53
C ASN A 78 21.30 29.17 -0.47
N ILE A 79 21.07 28.21 0.43
CA ILE A 79 20.08 28.27 1.50
C ILE A 79 20.83 28.12 2.84
N LYS A 80 20.56 29.02 3.79
CA LYS A 80 21.11 28.90 5.15
C LYS A 80 20.42 27.75 5.87
N ILE A 81 21.22 26.76 6.30
CA ILE A 81 20.72 25.64 7.09
C ILE A 81 20.79 25.99 8.57
N GLU A 82 19.64 26.25 9.17
CA GLU A 82 19.50 26.51 10.59
C GLU A 82 18.78 25.33 11.27
N SER A 83 19.24 24.97 12.47
CA SER A 83 18.59 23.97 13.31
C SER A 83 17.12 24.33 13.56
N GLY A 84 16.24 23.35 13.43
CA GLY A 84 14.80 23.50 13.65
C GLY A 84 14.01 24.19 12.52
N LYS A 85 14.68 24.81 11.53
CA LYS A 85 14.04 25.63 10.51
C LYS A 85 14.13 25.08 9.09
N CYS A 86 15.06 24.18 8.85
CA CYS A 86 15.34 23.64 7.53
C CYS A 86 15.01 22.16 7.45
N PHE A 87 14.27 21.78 6.41
CA PHE A 87 14.00 20.38 6.06
C PHE A 87 14.83 19.97 4.86
N ILE A 88 15.57 18.88 4.96
CA ILE A 88 16.47 18.37 3.93
C ILE A 88 15.96 17.01 3.47
N VAL A 89 15.79 16.85 2.17
CA VAL A 89 15.29 15.61 1.56
C VAL A 89 16.31 15.08 0.55
N PHE A 90 16.73 13.83 0.76
CA PHE A 90 17.46 13.02 -0.21
C PHE A 90 16.48 12.07 -0.89
N ASP A 91 16.21 12.28 -2.16
CA ASP A 91 15.27 11.47 -2.95
C ASP A 91 16.02 10.52 -3.87
N GLU A 92 15.36 9.39 -4.23
CA GLU A 92 15.93 8.30 -5.03
C GLU A 92 17.24 7.76 -4.41
N VAL A 93 17.28 7.59 -3.08
CA VAL A 93 18.50 7.20 -2.33
C VAL A 93 19.00 5.80 -2.70
N GLN A 94 18.20 4.95 -3.36
CA GLN A 94 18.65 3.67 -3.89
C GLN A 94 19.72 3.83 -5.00
N GLU A 95 19.77 4.96 -5.69
CA GLU A 95 20.79 5.25 -6.69
C GLU A 95 22.13 5.68 -6.05
N PHE A 96 22.09 6.06 -4.76
CA PHE A 96 23.29 6.46 -4.02
C PHE A 96 23.24 5.98 -2.55
N PRO A 97 23.57 4.70 -2.27
CA PRO A 97 23.44 4.09 -0.94
C PRO A 97 24.21 4.77 0.20
N LYS A 98 25.29 5.52 -0.14
CA LYS A 98 26.04 6.30 0.88
C LYS A 98 25.16 7.37 1.55
N ALA A 99 24.20 7.97 0.83
CA ALA A 99 23.25 8.92 1.43
C ALA A 99 22.34 8.24 2.46
N LEU A 100 21.92 7.00 2.21
CA LEU A 100 21.16 6.21 3.18
C LEU A 100 22.00 5.89 4.43
N THR A 101 23.26 5.46 4.25
CA THR A 101 24.19 5.22 5.35
C THR A 101 24.43 6.48 6.18
N ALA A 102 24.49 7.66 5.55
CA ALA A 102 24.71 8.95 6.23
C ALA A 102 23.60 9.31 7.23
N LEU A 103 22.38 8.78 7.06
CA LEU A 103 21.27 9.00 8.00
C LEU A 103 21.62 8.57 9.43
N LYS A 104 22.44 7.52 9.59
CA LYS A 104 22.95 7.10 10.90
C LYS A 104 23.71 8.24 11.58
N TYR A 105 24.62 8.88 10.85
CA TYR A 105 25.46 9.96 11.38
C TYR A 105 24.64 11.24 11.63
N PHE A 106 23.65 11.54 10.79
CA PHE A 106 22.68 12.61 11.09
C PHE A 106 21.91 12.33 12.38
N CYS A 107 21.51 11.10 12.64
CA CYS A 107 20.83 10.72 13.88
C CYS A 107 21.72 10.90 15.12
N GLU A 108 23.02 10.59 15.01
CA GLU A 108 23.97 10.59 16.13
C GLU A 108 24.57 11.98 16.38
N ASP A 109 24.96 12.68 15.33
CA ASP A 109 25.81 13.90 15.42
C ASP A 109 25.04 15.21 15.16
N ALA A 110 23.79 15.12 14.64
CA ALA A 110 22.99 16.29 14.29
C ALA A 110 21.46 16.03 14.40
N PRO A 111 20.97 15.49 15.53
CA PRO A 111 19.57 15.13 15.72
C PRO A 111 18.60 16.33 15.67
N GLU A 112 19.11 17.56 15.81
CA GLU A 112 18.34 18.79 15.74
C GLU A 112 17.90 19.17 14.32
N PHE A 113 18.50 18.56 13.27
CA PHE A 113 18.11 18.81 11.88
C PHE A 113 17.01 17.86 11.42
N TYR A 114 16.18 18.34 10.52
CA TYR A 114 15.10 17.55 9.91
C TYR A 114 15.59 16.97 8.59
N ILE A 115 15.85 15.67 8.59
CA ILE A 115 16.38 14.94 7.44
C ILE A 115 15.39 13.87 7.04
N ALA A 116 15.06 13.80 5.75
CA ALA A 116 14.30 12.68 5.19
C ALA A 116 15.01 12.09 3.97
N ALA A 117 14.82 10.81 3.78
CA ALA A 117 15.19 10.09 2.57
C ALA A 117 13.96 9.43 1.95
N ALA A 118 13.91 9.35 0.62
CA ALA A 118 12.89 8.62 -0.07
C ALA A 118 13.49 7.74 -1.19
N GLY A 119 12.84 6.63 -1.46
CA GLY A 119 13.21 5.74 -2.55
C GLY A 119 12.13 4.70 -2.81
N SER A 120 12.08 4.21 -4.02
CA SER A 120 11.06 3.25 -4.46
C SER A 120 11.48 1.79 -4.30
N LEU A 121 12.77 1.51 -4.12
CA LEU A 121 13.34 0.16 -4.04
C LEU A 121 14.14 -0.05 -2.75
N LEU A 122 13.77 0.65 -1.67
CA LEU A 122 14.51 0.59 -0.40
C LEU A 122 14.48 -0.80 0.21
N GLY A 123 13.38 -1.53 0.14
CA GLY A 123 13.29 -2.91 0.57
C GLY A 123 14.24 -3.88 -0.18
N ILE A 124 14.68 -3.52 -1.38
CA ILE A 124 15.68 -4.29 -2.14
C ILE A 124 17.09 -4.00 -1.67
N LEU A 125 17.40 -2.75 -1.30
CA LEU A 125 18.70 -2.35 -0.80
C LEU A 125 19.04 -2.99 0.56
N ASP A 126 18.06 -3.17 1.42
CA ASP A 126 18.22 -3.79 2.74
C ASP A 126 18.86 -5.19 2.65
N HIS A 127 18.66 -5.89 1.52
CA HIS A 127 19.22 -7.22 1.27
C HIS A 127 20.58 -7.22 0.54
N GLN A 128 21.10 -6.07 0.10
CA GLN A 128 22.36 -6.00 -0.67
C GLN A 128 23.61 -5.70 0.18
N GLY A 129 23.52 -5.77 1.52
CA GLY A 129 24.67 -5.53 2.42
C GLY A 129 25.12 -4.07 2.45
N THR A 130 24.31 -3.13 1.96
CA THR A 130 24.50 -1.69 2.16
C THR A 130 24.25 -1.37 3.63
N GLY A 131 25.02 -0.44 4.22
CA GLY A 131 24.89 -0.06 5.63
C GLY A 131 23.55 0.62 5.96
N PHE A 132 22.44 -0.13 5.87
CA PHE A 132 21.12 0.36 6.26
C PHE A 132 21.18 0.86 7.72
N PRO A 133 20.65 2.04 8.03
CA PRO A 133 20.79 2.68 9.35
C PRO A 133 19.84 2.08 10.40
N VAL A 134 19.98 0.77 10.68
CA VAL A 134 19.13 0.02 11.61
C VAL A 134 19.04 0.70 12.97
N GLY A 135 17.83 0.96 13.44
CA GLY A 135 17.57 1.59 14.74
C GLY A 135 17.89 3.09 14.80
N LYS A 136 18.35 3.71 13.71
CA LYS A 136 18.76 5.13 13.63
C LYS A 136 17.86 5.98 12.73
N VAL A 137 16.77 5.40 12.25
CA VAL A 137 15.78 6.06 11.41
C VAL A 137 14.38 5.73 11.87
N ASP A 138 13.44 6.62 11.58
CA ASP A 138 12.01 6.37 11.61
C ASP A 138 11.57 6.08 10.18
N SER A 139 10.63 5.16 9.99
CA SER A 139 10.14 4.80 8.66
C SER A 139 8.64 5.01 8.56
N LEU A 140 8.21 5.57 7.44
CA LEU A 140 6.80 5.67 7.06
C LEU A 140 6.60 5.04 5.68
N TYR A 141 5.47 4.40 5.47
CA TYR A 141 5.14 3.77 4.19
C TYR A 141 3.97 4.48 3.50
N LEU A 142 4.16 4.86 2.24
CA LEU A 142 3.15 5.51 1.41
C LEU A 142 2.59 4.52 0.39
N TYR A 143 1.30 4.22 0.52
CA TYR A 143 0.53 3.42 -0.42
C TYR A 143 -0.05 4.27 -1.56
N PRO A 144 -0.59 3.69 -2.66
CA PRO A 144 -1.50 4.41 -3.56
C PRO A 144 -2.63 5.10 -2.78
N LEU A 145 -3.30 6.09 -3.39
CA LEU A 145 -4.42 6.76 -2.73
C LEU A 145 -5.47 5.72 -2.27
N SER A 146 -5.90 5.85 -1.03
CA SER A 146 -7.05 5.11 -0.53
C SER A 146 -8.35 5.59 -1.19
N PHE A 147 -9.46 4.87 -0.97
CA PHE A 147 -10.75 5.33 -1.45
C PHE A 147 -11.16 6.68 -0.82
N MET A 148 -10.86 6.88 0.46
CA MET A 148 -11.13 8.15 1.13
C MET A 148 -10.29 9.31 0.56
N GLU A 149 -9.00 9.08 0.26
CA GLU A 149 -8.15 10.07 -0.42
C GLU A 149 -8.63 10.35 -1.86
N PHE A 150 -9.17 9.35 -2.55
CA PHE A 150 -9.81 9.52 -3.86
C PHE A 150 -11.07 10.40 -3.77
N LEU A 151 -11.91 10.22 -2.75
CA LEU A 151 -13.07 11.08 -2.52
C LEU A 151 -12.66 12.55 -2.29
N VAL A 152 -11.61 12.78 -1.48
CA VAL A 152 -11.03 14.13 -1.31
C VAL A 152 -10.53 14.68 -2.65
N ALA A 153 -9.86 13.88 -3.47
CA ALA A 153 -9.41 14.30 -4.79
C ALA A 153 -10.56 14.70 -5.72
N LEU A 154 -11.75 14.09 -5.56
CA LEU A 154 -12.99 14.46 -6.25
C LEU A 154 -13.71 15.69 -5.63
N GLY A 155 -13.15 16.33 -4.62
CA GLY A 155 -13.78 17.46 -3.91
C GLY A 155 -14.97 17.04 -3.04
N LYS A 156 -14.99 15.80 -2.52
CA LYS A 156 -16.03 15.26 -1.64
C LYS A 156 -15.68 15.37 -0.16
N ASP A 157 -15.01 16.43 0.25
CA ASP A 157 -14.50 16.62 1.61
C ASP A 157 -15.60 16.55 2.67
N ILE A 158 -16.79 17.10 2.40
CA ILE A 158 -17.93 17.04 3.32
C ILE A 158 -18.35 15.58 3.55
N LEU A 159 -18.41 14.77 2.47
CA LEU A 159 -18.76 13.37 2.54
C LEU A 159 -17.73 12.58 3.36
N VAL A 160 -16.44 12.83 3.12
CA VAL A 160 -15.35 12.24 3.90
C VAL A 160 -15.46 12.62 5.39
N GLY A 161 -15.77 13.88 5.69
CA GLY A 161 -16.01 14.34 7.06
C GLY A 161 -17.16 13.60 7.74
N GLN A 162 -18.26 13.37 7.02
CA GLN A 162 -19.41 12.59 7.53
C GLN A 162 -19.02 11.13 7.83
N ILE A 163 -18.25 10.50 6.94
CA ILE A 163 -17.81 9.11 7.14
C ILE A 163 -16.90 9.00 8.36
N ARG A 164 -16.01 9.96 8.58
CA ARG A 164 -15.11 10.02 9.75
C ARG A 164 -15.82 10.26 11.09
N ASN A 165 -17.07 10.69 11.09
CA ASN A 165 -17.86 10.76 12.31
C ASN A 165 -18.35 9.38 12.80
N HIS A 166 -18.19 8.34 12.00
CA HIS A 166 -18.52 6.95 12.30
C HIS A 166 -20.00 6.70 12.66
N ASN A 167 -20.91 7.55 12.22
CA ASN A 167 -22.36 7.35 12.38
C ASN A 167 -22.88 6.38 11.30
N TRP A 168 -22.40 5.14 11.34
CA TRP A 168 -22.54 4.15 10.27
C TRP A 168 -23.99 3.94 9.81
N GLN A 169 -24.96 3.92 10.72
CA GLN A 169 -26.37 3.73 10.37
C GLN A 169 -26.94 4.91 9.59
N GLU A 170 -26.56 6.15 9.93
CA GLU A 170 -27.02 7.35 9.21
C GLU A 170 -26.42 7.41 7.80
N LEU A 171 -25.23 6.86 7.62
CA LEU A 171 -24.55 6.79 6.32
C LEU A 171 -25.19 5.81 5.33
N ASN A 172 -26.10 4.94 5.77
CA ASN A 172 -26.84 4.03 4.88
C ASN A 172 -27.59 4.78 3.78
N ALA A 173 -28.11 5.97 4.07
CA ALA A 173 -28.80 6.81 3.07
C ALA A 173 -27.88 7.23 1.90
N LEU A 174 -26.56 7.23 2.11
CA LEU A 174 -25.55 7.59 1.12
C LEU A 174 -25.03 6.38 0.32
N ASN A 175 -25.37 5.15 0.72
CA ASN A 175 -24.82 3.93 0.14
C ASN A 175 -24.99 3.83 -1.39
N PRO A 176 -26.11 4.22 -2.02
CA PRO A 176 -26.22 4.24 -3.48
C PRO A 176 -25.18 5.15 -4.16
N GLN A 177 -25.02 6.37 -3.66
CA GLN A 177 -24.01 7.32 -4.17
C GLN A 177 -22.59 6.80 -3.95
N MET A 178 -22.34 6.22 -2.79
CA MET A 178 -21.03 5.64 -2.45
C MET A 178 -20.70 4.45 -3.35
N THR A 179 -21.68 3.65 -3.73
CA THR A 179 -21.50 2.53 -4.67
C THR A 179 -21.06 3.01 -6.06
N GLU A 180 -21.61 4.12 -6.56
CA GLU A 180 -21.19 4.70 -7.84
C GLU A 180 -19.73 5.24 -7.76
N LEU A 181 -19.39 5.96 -6.70
CA LEU A 181 -18.02 6.45 -6.47
C LEU A 181 -17.02 5.28 -6.30
N LEU A 182 -17.43 4.21 -5.63
CA LEU A 182 -16.61 3.01 -5.47
C LEU A 182 -16.33 2.32 -6.81
N ARG A 183 -17.30 2.26 -7.73
CA ARG A 183 -17.07 1.74 -9.08
C ARG A 183 -16.08 2.59 -9.87
N GLN A 184 -16.13 3.92 -9.72
CA GLN A 184 -15.13 4.81 -10.32
C GLN A 184 -13.73 4.47 -9.78
N TYR A 185 -13.60 4.30 -8.47
CA TYR A 185 -12.34 3.89 -7.85
C TYR A 185 -11.89 2.48 -8.29
N TYR A 186 -12.81 1.55 -8.50
CA TYR A 186 -12.49 0.20 -9.02
C TYR A 186 -11.82 0.28 -10.39
N PHE A 187 -12.20 1.24 -11.22
CA PHE A 187 -11.58 1.45 -12.53
C PHE A 187 -10.30 2.26 -12.44
N THR A 188 -10.30 3.38 -11.71
CA THR A 188 -9.15 4.29 -11.62
C THR A 188 -8.03 3.75 -10.74
N GLY A 189 -8.37 3.10 -9.63
CA GLY A 189 -7.42 2.81 -8.56
C GLY A 189 -6.97 4.06 -7.83
N GLY A 190 -5.87 3.93 -7.09
CA GLY A 190 -5.28 4.97 -6.25
C GLY A 190 -3.95 5.52 -6.76
N MET A 191 -3.48 5.19 -7.96
CA MET A 191 -2.23 5.76 -8.48
C MET A 191 -2.38 7.27 -8.76
N PRO A 192 -1.54 8.14 -8.13
CA PRO A 192 -1.74 9.61 -8.19
C PRO A 192 -1.88 10.20 -9.59
N ALA A 193 -1.09 9.74 -10.55
CA ALA A 193 -1.16 10.22 -11.93
C ALA A 193 -2.48 9.84 -12.60
N VAL A 194 -3.00 8.65 -12.29
CA VAL A 194 -4.29 8.15 -12.79
C VAL A 194 -5.43 8.94 -12.19
N VAL A 195 -5.45 9.08 -10.85
CA VAL A 195 -6.49 9.84 -10.14
C VAL A 195 -6.52 11.29 -10.61
N LYS A 196 -5.35 11.91 -10.75
CA LYS A 196 -5.25 13.30 -11.26
C LYS A 196 -5.89 13.43 -12.64
N SER A 197 -5.52 12.57 -13.60
CA SER A 197 -6.07 12.63 -14.96
C SER A 197 -7.59 12.38 -14.96
N TYR A 198 -8.07 11.45 -14.13
CA TYR A 198 -9.49 11.18 -14.01
C TYR A 198 -10.29 12.39 -13.47
N VAL A 199 -9.77 13.04 -12.41
CA VAL A 199 -10.40 14.22 -11.82
C VAL A 199 -10.46 15.40 -12.80
N GLU A 200 -9.36 15.63 -13.55
CA GLU A 200 -9.24 16.77 -14.45
C GLU A 200 -10.01 16.58 -15.77
N GLU A 201 -10.07 15.37 -16.31
CA GLU A 201 -10.51 15.16 -17.70
C GLU A 201 -11.67 14.15 -17.83
N GLN A 202 -11.86 13.25 -16.85
CA GLN A 202 -12.83 12.15 -16.88
C GLN A 202 -12.73 11.25 -18.14
N ASP A 203 -11.56 11.23 -18.80
CA ASP A 203 -11.28 10.42 -19.98
C ASP A 203 -10.80 9.02 -19.56
N LEU A 204 -11.67 8.03 -19.72
CA LEU A 204 -11.40 6.64 -19.37
C LEU A 204 -10.32 5.98 -20.22
N GLN A 205 -10.15 6.40 -21.48
CA GLN A 205 -9.10 5.88 -22.36
C GLN A 205 -7.74 6.40 -21.91
N LYS A 206 -7.66 7.68 -21.54
CA LYS A 206 -6.45 8.28 -21.00
C LYS A 206 -6.06 7.66 -19.66
N VAL A 207 -7.02 7.43 -18.79
CA VAL A 207 -6.83 6.69 -17.53
C VAL A 207 -6.17 5.33 -17.80
N ARG A 208 -6.71 4.52 -18.71
CA ARG A 208 -6.16 3.21 -19.08
C ARG A 208 -4.76 3.33 -19.69
N THR A 209 -4.50 4.35 -20.50
CA THR A 209 -3.18 4.62 -21.08
C THR A 209 -2.15 4.89 -19.98
N ILE A 210 -2.48 5.72 -18.98
CA ILE A 210 -1.58 6.01 -17.87
C ILE A 210 -1.34 4.76 -17.02
N GLN A 211 -2.36 3.95 -16.74
CA GLN A 211 -2.20 2.69 -16.01
C GLN A 211 -1.25 1.73 -16.74
N ASN A 212 -1.42 1.56 -18.05
CA ASN A 212 -0.54 0.73 -18.87
C ASN A 212 0.91 1.26 -18.90
N GLN A 213 1.10 2.58 -18.90
CA GLN A 213 2.42 3.19 -18.79
C GLN A 213 3.08 2.87 -17.45
N ILE A 214 2.34 2.97 -16.34
CA ILE A 214 2.84 2.61 -15.01
C ILE A 214 3.27 1.13 -14.97
N LEU A 215 2.46 0.23 -15.52
CA LEU A 215 2.79 -1.19 -15.60
C LEU A 215 4.06 -1.45 -16.41
N SER A 216 4.23 -0.73 -17.54
CA SER A 216 5.45 -0.79 -18.34
C SER A 216 6.68 -0.26 -17.58
N ASP A 217 6.52 0.85 -16.85
CA ASP A 217 7.58 1.43 -16.03
C ASP A 217 8.03 0.46 -14.92
N TYR A 218 7.10 -0.26 -14.29
CA TYR A 218 7.44 -1.29 -13.31
C TYR A 218 8.27 -2.43 -13.91
N LEU A 219 7.95 -2.90 -15.11
CA LEU A 219 8.75 -3.91 -15.81
C LEU A 219 10.12 -3.38 -16.25
N ASN A 220 10.22 -2.08 -16.60
CA ASN A 220 11.50 -1.42 -16.88
C ASN A 220 12.36 -1.38 -15.60
N ASP A 221 11.78 -1.09 -14.44
CA ASP A 221 12.49 -1.13 -13.15
C ASP A 221 12.97 -2.55 -12.81
N VAL A 222 12.15 -3.57 -13.04
CA VAL A 222 12.59 -4.97 -12.92
C VAL A 222 13.82 -5.22 -13.79
N SER A 223 13.79 -4.76 -15.02
CA SER A 223 14.90 -4.95 -15.97
C SER A 223 16.17 -4.21 -15.58
N LYS A 224 16.05 -3.04 -14.91
CA LYS A 224 17.17 -2.20 -14.47
C LYS A 224 17.80 -2.72 -13.17
N HIS A 225 16.98 -3.14 -12.20
CA HIS A 225 17.41 -3.32 -10.81
C HIS A 225 17.42 -4.78 -10.34
N ALA A 226 16.67 -5.68 -10.98
CA ALA A 226 16.65 -7.08 -10.59
C ALA A 226 17.87 -7.85 -11.11
N PRO A 227 18.33 -8.92 -10.40
CA PRO A 227 19.35 -9.82 -10.92
C PRO A 227 18.90 -10.41 -12.27
N LYS A 228 19.79 -10.42 -13.26
CA LYS A 228 19.48 -10.87 -14.65
C LYS A 228 18.81 -12.25 -14.70
N THR A 229 19.18 -13.16 -13.81
CA THR A 229 18.62 -14.51 -13.72
C THR A 229 17.19 -14.55 -13.17
N GLU A 230 16.78 -13.52 -12.42
CA GLU A 230 15.46 -13.41 -11.81
C GLU A 230 14.44 -12.62 -12.67
N ILE A 231 14.90 -11.76 -13.57
CA ILE A 231 14.02 -10.94 -14.43
C ILE A 231 12.91 -11.77 -15.12
N PRO A 232 13.21 -12.89 -15.80
CA PRO A 232 12.15 -13.68 -16.44
C PRO A 232 11.16 -14.27 -15.44
N LYS A 233 11.63 -14.68 -14.25
CA LYS A 233 10.77 -15.27 -13.22
C LYS A 233 9.87 -14.23 -12.58
N ILE A 234 10.41 -13.03 -12.28
CA ILE A 234 9.65 -11.88 -11.76
C ILE A 234 8.53 -11.53 -12.74
N THR A 235 8.86 -11.42 -14.04
CA THR A 235 7.88 -11.11 -15.09
C THR A 235 6.79 -12.19 -15.18
N LEU A 236 7.16 -13.47 -15.09
CA LEU A 236 6.19 -14.57 -15.10
C LEU A 236 5.26 -14.53 -13.88
N VAL A 237 5.80 -14.32 -12.68
CA VAL A 237 4.99 -14.18 -11.45
C VAL A 237 4.05 -13.00 -11.60
N TRP A 238 4.55 -11.80 -11.95
CA TRP A 238 3.78 -10.58 -12.11
C TRP A 238 2.61 -10.77 -13.07
N ASN A 239 2.85 -11.26 -14.27
CA ASN A 239 1.82 -11.47 -15.28
C ASN A 239 0.81 -12.57 -14.91
N SER A 240 1.14 -13.47 -13.99
CA SER A 240 0.23 -14.53 -13.54
C SER A 240 -0.81 -14.06 -12.51
N ILE A 241 -0.59 -12.93 -11.82
CA ILE A 241 -1.43 -12.51 -10.70
C ILE A 241 -2.92 -12.39 -11.07
N PRO A 242 -3.34 -11.74 -12.17
CA PRO A 242 -4.75 -11.65 -12.50
C PRO A 242 -5.42 -13.03 -12.65
N SER A 243 -4.75 -13.97 -13.33
CA SER A 243 -5.25 -15.34 -13.51
C SER A 243 -5.27 -16.17 -12.22
N GLN A 244 -4.36 -15.90 -11.29
CA GLN A 244 -4.34 -16.53 -9.96
C GLN A 244 -5.53 -16.03 -9.10
N LEU A 245 -5.77 -14.71 -9.09
CA LEU A 245 -6.88 -14.10 -8.37
C LEU A 245 -8.25 -14.42 -8.96
N ALA A 246 -8.33 -14.74 -10.24
CA ALA A 246 -9.58 -15.15 -10.90
C ALA A 246 -10.06 -16.57 -10.49
N LYS A 247 -9.22 -17.37 -9.84
CA LYS A 247 -9.58 -18.71 -9.36
C LYS A 247 -10.50 -18.64 -8.14
N GLU A 248 -11.26 -19.70 -7.92
CA GLU A 248 -12.22 -19.76 -6.81
C GLU A 248 -11.55 -19.55 -5.45
N ASN A 249 -10.44 -20.26 -5.17
CA ASN A 249 -9.73 -20.15 -3.89
C ASN A 249 -8.58 -19.14 -3.86
N LYS A 250 -8.27 -18.49 -4.98
CA LYS A 250 -7.23 -17.45 -5.13
C LYS A 250 -5.85 -17.77 -4.55
N LYS A 251 -5.63 -19.00 -4.07
CA LYS A 251 -4.34 -19.47 -3.61
C LYS A 251 -3.32 -19.41 -4.74
N PHE A 252 -2.14 -18.89 -4.45
CA PHE A 252 -1.06 -18.86 -5.44
C PHE A 252 -0.54 -20.24 -5.74
N ILE A 253 -0.52 -20.61 -7.02
CA ILE A 253 -0.14 -21.96 -7.50
C ILE A 253 1.04 -21.81 -8.47
N TYR A 254 2.21 -22.28 -8.06
CA TYR A 254 3.43 -22.24 -8.87
C TYR A 254 3.29 -22.98 -10.21
N GLY A 255 2.61 -24.12 -10.22
CA GLY A 255 2.33 -24.88 -11.43
C GLY A 255 1.44 -24.18 -12.46
N ALA A 256 0.74 -23.12 -12.07
CA ALA A 256 -0.04 -22.29 -13.00
C ALA A 256 0.83 -21.27 -13.76
N ILE A 257 1.99 -20.93 -13.22
CA ILE A 257 2.98 -20.06 -13.91
C ILE A 257 3.68 -20.87 -15.01
N LYS A 258 4.13 -22.07 -14.65
CA LYS A 258 4.88 -22.98 -15.53
C LYS A 258 4.60 -24.43 -15.11
N LYS A 259 4.31 -25.30 -16.06
CA LYS A 259 4.08 -26.72 -15.79
C LYS A 259 5.26 -27.30 -15.01
N GLY A 260 4.98 -27.86 -13.81
CA GLY A 260 6.00 -28.41 -12.91
C GLY A 260 6.77 -27.35 -12.09
N GLY A 261 6.36 -26.07 -12.13
CA GLY A 261 6.97 -25.00 -11.32
C GLY A 261 6.87 -25.28 -9.83
N ARG A 262 7.94 -24.98 -9.08
CA ARG A 262 8.06 -25.21 -7.63
C ARG A 262 8.42 -23.92 -6.90
N ALA A 263 8.13 -23.87 -5.60
CA ALA A 263 8.43 -22.75 -4.73
C ALA A 263 9.87 -22.25 -4.88
N LYS A 264 10.86 -23.14 -4.75
CA LYS A 264 12.30 -22.83 -4.88
C LYS A 264 12.66 -22.05 -6.17
N GLU A 265 11.87 -22.18 -7.23
CA GLU A 265 12.14 -21.51 -8.51
C GLU A 265 11.70 -20.04 -8.50
N PHE A 266 10.64 -19.69 -7.73
CA PHE A 266 9.96 -18.40 -7.80
C PHE A 266 9.98 -17.59 -6.50
N GLU A 267 10.48 -18.14 -5.39
CA GLU A 267 10.49 -17.42 -4.09
C GLU A 267 11.23 -16.09 -4.16
N ASN A 268 12.43 -16.07 -4.75
CA ASN A 268 13.20 -14.83 -4.92
C ASN A 268 12.46 -13.80 -5.80
N ALA A 269 11.76 -14.27 -6.82
CA ALA A 269 10.97 -13.41 -7.69
C ALA A 269 9.78 -12.79 -6.95
N ILE A 270 9.09 -13.58 -6.14
CA ILE A 270 7.99 -13.08 -5.29
C ILE A 270 8.53 -12.09 -4.25
N GLN A 271 9.62 -12.45 -3.58
CA GLN A 271 10.24 -11.56 -2.58
C GLN A 271 10.68 -10.24 -3.19
N TRP A 272 11.22 -10.25 -4.40
CA TRP A 272 11.58 -9.03 -5.11
C TRP A 272 10.36 -8.12 -5.35
N LEU A 273 9.23 -8.69 -5.79
CA LEU A 273 7.99 -7.92 -5.99
C LEU A 273 7.44 -7.34 -4.68
N ILE A 274 7.55 -8.09 -3.57
CA ILE A 274 7.16 -7.61 -2.23
C ILE A 274 8.06 -6.45 -1.81
N ASN A 275 9.38 -6.61 -1.92
CA ASN A 275 10.36 -5.60 -1.53
C ASN A 275 10.27 -4.32 -2.39
N ALA A 276 9.84 -4.46 -3.65
CA ALA A 276 9.54 -3.32 -4.53
C ALA A 276 8.20 -2.63 -4.19
N GLY A 277 7.41 -3.19 -3.27
CA GLY A 277 6.09 -2.68 -2.89
C GLY A 277 5.02 -2.88 -3.96
N LEU A 278 5.24 -3.78 -4.92
CA LEU A 278 4.32 -4.01 -6.04
C LEU A 278 3.22 -5.02 -5.71
N VAL A 279 3.46 -5.89 -4.73
CA VAL A 279 2.50 -6.90 -4.30
C VAL A 279 2.48 -7.04 -2.77
N HIS A 280 1.32 -7.46 -2.26
CA HIS A 280 1.12 -7.86 -0.87
C HIS A 280 0.92 -9.37 -0.81
N LYS A 281 1.66 -10.02 0.08
CA LYS A 281 1.57 -11.46 0.32
C LYS A 281 0.73 -11.71 1.56
N VAL A 282 -0.40 -12.40 1.40
CA VAL A 282 -1.34 -12.73 2.47
C VAL A 282 -1.25 -14.22 2.73
N PHE A 283 -0.74 -14.61 3.91
CA PHE A 283 -0.56 -16.01 4.27
C PHE A 283 -1.85 -16.64 4.80
N ARG A 284 -1.96 -17.96 4.66
CA ARG A 284 -3.00 -18.74 5.34
C ARG A 284 -2.66 -18.88 6.82
N ILE A 285 -3.69 -18.85 7.67
CA ILE A 285 -3.59 -19.31 9.06
C ILE A 285 -4.30 -20.65 9.23
N LYS A 286 -3.83 -21.45 10.23
CA LYS A 286 -4.41 -22.74 10.56
C LYS A 286 -5.48 -22.68 11.65
N LYS A 287 -5.47 -21.60 12.47
CA LYS A 287 -6.39 -21.42 13.61
C LYS A 287 -6.68 -19.94 13.84
N PHE A 288 -7.82 -19.64 14.48
CA PHE A 288 -8.23 -18.30 14.89
C PHE A 288 -7.79 -17.95 16.32
N GLU A 289 -6.61 -18.37 16.72
CA GLU A 289 -6.07 -18.13 18.07
C GLU A 289 -4.99 -17.02 18.02
N GLN A 290 -4.95 -16.17 19.05
CA GLN A 290 -3.92 -15.14 19.20
C GLN A 290 -2.64 -15.72 19.82
N PRO A 291 -1.45 -15.29 19.40
CA PRO A 291 -1.20 -14.41 18.26
C PRO A 291 -1.31 -15.18 16.92
N LEU A 292 -2.01 -14.63 15.94
CA LEU A 292 -2.24 -15.29 14.63
C LEU A 292 -0.95 -15.73 13.93
N LYS A 293 0.14 -15.01 14.14
CA LYS A 293 1.44 -15.30 13.53
C LYS A 293 1.99 -16.67 13.89
N PHE A 294 1.62 -17.22 15.04
CA PHE A 294 2.04 -18.59 15.42
C PHE A 294 1.38 -19.69 14.62
N TYR A 295 0.27 -19.37 13.95
CA TYR A 295 -0.50 -20.31 13.14
C TYR A 295 -0.38 -20.07 11.64
N GLU A 296 0.61 -19.25 11.24
CA GLU A 296 0.90 -18.94 9.85
C GLU A 296 1.38 -20.19 9.09
N ASP A 297 0.86 -20.36 7.89
CA ASP A 297 1.22 -21.42 6.98
C ASP A 297 1.99 -20.84 5.78
N PHE A 298 3.30 -20.98 5.83
CA PHE A 298 4.21 -20.43 4.81
C PHE A 298 4.05 -21.02 3.41
N ASP A 299 3.46 -22.23 3.31
CA ASP A 299 3.26 -22.91 2.03
C ASP A 299 2.01 -22.45 1.28
N CYS A 300 1.16 -21.68 1.94
CA CYS A 300 -0.13 -21.25 1.40
C CYS A 300 -0.32 -19.75 1.54
N PHE A 301 -0.41 -19.07 0.41
CA PHE A 301 -0.60 -17.61 0.39
C PHE A 301 -1.38 -17.16 -0.85
N LYS A 302 -1.90 -15.93 -0.79
CA LYS A 302 -2.46 -15.17 -1.91
C LYS A 302 -1.53 -13.99 -2.22
N LEU A 303 -1.50 -13.52 -3.47
CA LEU A 303 -0.79 -12.30 -3.87
C LEU A 303 -1.80 -11.28 -4.39
N TYR A 304 -1.80 -10.11 -3.78
CA TYR A 304 -2.58 -8.95 -4.20
C TYR A 304 -1.65 -7.89 -4.78
N VAL A 305 -2.08 -7.19 -5.84
CA VAL A 305 -1.34 -6.07 -6.42
C VAL A 305 -1.46 -4.86 -5.48
N ASN A 306 -0.51 -3.96 -5.52
CA ASN A 306 -0.54 -2.74 -4.69
C ASN A 306 -1.68 -1.77 -5.06
N ASP A 307 -2.26 -1.88 -6.27
CA ASP A 307 -3.33 -1.00 -6.74
C ASP A 307 -4.38 -1.74 -7.57
N LEU A 308 -5.65 -1.47 -7.26
CA LEU A 308 -6.80 -2.10 -7.91
C LEU A 308 -6.95 -1.68 -9.39
N GLY A 309 -6.70 -0.41 -9.71
CA GLY A 309 -6.76 0.08 -11.09
C GLY A 309 -5.70 -0.57 -11.97
N LEU A 310 -4.50 -0.80 -11.40
CA LEU A 310 -3.43 -1.54 -12.09
C LEU A 310 -3.81 -3.01 -12.30
N LEU A 311 -4.45 -3.67 -11.33
CA LEU A 311 -5.00 -5.02 -11.53
C LEU A 311 -6.00 -5.03 -12.70
N GLY A 312 -6.88 -4.02 -12.77
CA GLY A 312 -7.84 -3.85 -13.85
C GLY A 312 -7.17 -3.68 -15.21
N ALA A 313 -6.06 -2.95 -15.28
CA ALA A 313 -5.27 -2.79 -16.50
C ALA A 313 -4.55 -4.09 -16.89
N MET A 314 -3.93 -4.79 -15.93
CA MET A 314 -3.29 -6.10 -16.16
C MET A 314 -4.28 -7.14 -16.69
N ALA A 315 -5.50 -7.14 -16.18
CA ALA A 315 -6.59 -8.03 -16.61
C ALA A 315 -7.28 -7.55 -17.89
N GLN A 316 -6.91 -6.39 -18.44
CA GLN A 316 -7.56 -5.74 -19.58
C GLN A 316 -9.09 -5.59 -19.40
N ALA A 317 -9.53 -5.38 -18.14
CA ALA A 317 -10.94 -5.27 -17.79
C ALA A 317 -11.57 -4.01 -18.42
N PRO A 318 -12.68 -4.14 -19.17
CA PRO A 318 -13.31 -3.00 -19.84
C PRO A 318 -13.90 -2.00 -18.84
N ALA A 319 -13.72 -0.70 -19.09
CA ALA A 319 -14.30 0.36 -18.26
C ALA A 319 -15.83 0.27 -18.14
N SER A 320 -16.50 -0.03 -19.25
CA SER A 320 -17.96 -0.15 -19.29
C SER A 320 -18.50 -1.26 -18.38
N GLU A 321 -17.78 -2.36 -18.24
CA GLU A 321 -18.17 -3.46 -17.35
C GLU A 321 -18.05 -3.08 -15.87
N ILE A 322 -16.93 -2.45 -15.50
CA ILE A 322 -16.65 -2.06 -14.11
C ILE A 322 -17.61 -0.96 -13.65
N LEU A 323 -17.77 0.10 -14.47
CA LEU A 323 -18.57 1.27 -14.11
C LEU A 323 -20.08 0.98 -14.07
N VAL A 324 -20.57 0.21 -15.02
CA VAL A 324 -22.00 -0.15 -15.07
C VAL A 324 -22.32 -1.31 -14.13
N GLY A 325 -21.34 -2.20 -13.87
CA GLY A 325 -21.53 -3.38 -13.01
C GLY A 325 -22.47 -4.41 -13.66
N ASN A 326 -22.29 -4.64 -14.96
CA ASN A 326 -23.12 -5.59 -15.74
C ASN A 326 -22.78 -7.05 -15.45
N SER A 327 -23.46 -7.98 -16.17
CA SER A 327 -23.28 -9.44 -16.00
C SER A 327 -21.86 -9.93 -16.31
N ALA A 328 -21.13 -9.28 -17.23
CA ALA A 328 -19.75 -9.64 -17.56
C ALA A 328 -18.79 -9.33 -16.40
N PHE A 329 -18.98 -8.18 -15.71
CA PHE A 329 -18.24 -7.88 -14.48
C PHE A 329 -18.50 -8.91 -13.37
N SER A 330 -19.68 -9.55 -13.36
CA SER A 330 -20.05 -10.54 -12.33
C SER A 330 -19.08 -11.72 -12.22
N SER A 331 -18.40 -12.10 -13.30
CA SER A 331 -17.48 -13.25 -13.33
C SER A 331 -16.17 -13.01 -12.56
N TYR A 332 -15.70 -11.76 -12.42
CA TYR A 332 -14.45 -11.43 -11.77
C TYR A 332 -14.58 -10.36 -10.66
N LYS A 333 -15.79 -9.83 -10.42
CA LYS A 333 -15.99 -8.80 -9.39
C LYS A 333 -15.60 -9.22 -7.98
N GLY A 334 -15.70 -10.51 -7.65
CA GLY A 334 -15.25 -11.05 -6.37
C GLY A 334 -13.76 -10.83 -6.15
N SER A 335 -12.93 -11.06 -7.18
CA SER A 335 -11.48 -10.83 -7.13
C SER A 335 -11.13 -9.35 -6.97
N PHE A 336 -11.86 -8.48 -7.67
CA PHE A 336 -11.70 -7.02 -7.54
C PHE A 336 -12.10 -6.52 -6.16
N THR A 337 -13.17 -7.07 -5.58
CA THR A 337 -13.64 -6.66 -4.27
C THR A 337 -12.69 -7.09 -3.17
N GLU A 338 -12.14 -8.32 -3.22
CA GLU A 338 -11.09 -8.73 -2.27
C GLU A 338 -9.81 -7.91 -2.46
N GLN A 339 -9.38 -7.66 -3.69
CA GLN A 339 -8.24 -6.77 -3.99
C GLN A 339 -8.46 -5.38 -3.40
N TYR A 340 -9.67 -4.83 -3.52
CA TYR A 340 -10.05 -3.56 -2.93
C TYR A 340 -9.92 -3.58 -1.39
N VAL A 341 -10.51 -4.59 -0.74
CA VAL A 341 -10.46 -4.70 0.74
C VAL A 341 -9.01 -4.84 1.21
N ALA A 342 -8.19 -5.66 0.54
CA ALA A 342 -6.76 -5.78 0.87
C ALA A 342 -6.04 -4.42 0.73
N GLN A 343 -6.27 -3.67 -0.35
CA GLN A 343 -5.67 -2.36 -0.56
C GLN A 343 -6.12 -1.36 0.52
N GLN A 344 -7.42 -1.31 0.86
CA GLN A 344 -7.89 -0.42 1.92
C GLN A 344 -7.35 -0.82 3.29
N PHE A 345 -7.16 -2.10 3.56
CA PHE A 345 -6.56 -2.59 4.80
C PHE A 345 -5.14 -2.02 5.00
N TYR A 346 -4.28 -2.13 4.00
CA TYR A 346 -2.92 -1.57 4.07
C TYR A 346 -2.93 -0.03 4.10
N SER A 347 -3.84 0.61 3.37
CA SER A 347 -3.97 2.08 3.39
C SER A 347 -4.46 2.61 4.73
N ALA A 348 -5.31 1.86 5.46
CA ALA A 348 -5.79 2.22 6.79
C ALA A 348 -4.63 2.31 7.80
N ASP A 349 -3.62 1.46 7.65
CA ASP A 349 -2.40 1.46 8.46
C ASP A 349 -1.26 2.30 7.84
N SER A 350 -1.56 3.13 6.87
CA SER A 350 -0.57 3.99 6.19
C SER A 350 0.23 4.79 7.21
N GLY A 351 1.56 4.70 7.12
CA GLY A 351 2.47 5.34 8.06
C GLY A 351 3.11 4.38 9.08
N ASP A 352 2.60 3.16 9.27
CA ASP A 352 3.25 2.16 10.10
C ASP A 352 3.89 1.06 9.22
N VAL A 353 5.21 0.97 9.25
CA VAL A 353 5.94 -0.13 8.59
C VAL A 353 5.72 -1.49 9.28
N ASN A 354 5.25 -1.49 10.53
CA ASN A 354 4.83 -2.67 11.26
C ASN A 354 3.31 -2.84 11.21
N SER A 355 2.68 -2.48 10.08
CA SER A 355 1.24 -2.57 9.90
C SER A 355 0.67 -3.93 10.33
N ARG A 356 -0.59 -3.94 10.71
CA ARG A 356 -1.32 -5.17 11.05
C ARG A 356 -1.17 -6.20 9.94
N ALA A 357 -0.80 -7.43 10.31
CA ALA A 357 -0.69 -8.50 9.33
C ALA A 357 -2.09 -8.96 8.87
N LEU A 358 -2.24 -9.12 7.57
CA LEU A 358 -3.44 -9.66 6.95
C LEU A 358 -3.21 -11.13 6.59
N TYR A 359 -4.17 -11.98 6.97
CA TYR A 359 -4.18 -13.41 6.71
C TYR A 359 -5.47 -13.82 6.00
N TYR A 360 -5.55 -15.08 5.57
CA TYR A 360 -6.81 -15.73 5.20
C TYR A 360 -6.87 -17.12 5.85
N TYR A 361 -8.05 -17.74 5.83
CA TYR A 361 -8.23 -19.07 6.38
C TYR A 361 -8.92 -20.00 5.39
N THR A 362 -8.45 -21.24 5.31
CA THR A 362 -9.17 -22.36 4.71
C THR A 362 -9.04 -23.56 5.64
N ASN A 363 -10.12 -24.36 5.75
CA ASN A 363 -10.03 -25.63 6.42
C ASN A 363 -9.16 -26.63 5.61
N GLU A 364 -8.78 -27.75 6.21
CA GLU A 364 -7.87 -28.75 5.58
C GLU A 364 -8.38 -29.25 4.23
N ASN A 365 -9.69 -29.44 4.08
CA ASN A 365 -10.32 -29.94 2.86
C ASN A 365 -10.64 -28.83 1.84
N SER A 366 -10.28 -27.56 2.14
CA SER A 366 -10.58 -26.37 1.32
C SER A 366 -12.08 -26.22 0.95
N THR A 367 -12.99 -26.73 1.78
CA THR A 367 -14.45 -26.61 1.61
C THR A 367 -15.02 -25.39 2.30
N MET A 368 -14.25 -24.74 3.17
CA MET A 368 -14.59 -23.51 3.88
C MET A 368 -13.44 -22.53 3.78
N GLU A 369 -13.73 -21.31 3.37
CA GLU A 369 -12.78 -20.22 3.27
C GLU A 369 -13.32 -18.99 4.00
N ILE A 370 -12.42 -18.24 4.65
CA ILE A 370 -12.60 -16.88 5.17
C ILE A 370 -11.62 -15.99 4.40
N ASP A 371 -12.14 -15.00 3.71
CA ASP A 371 -11.39 -14.21 2.74
C ASP A 371 -10.19 -13.51 3.36
N PHE A 372 -10.39 -12.90 4.57
CA PHE A 372 -9.32 -12.31 5.36
C PHE A 372 -9.49 -12.59 6.85
N VAL A 373 -8.37 -12.54 7.56
CA VAL A 373 -8.32 -12.59 9.03
C VAL A 373 -7.23 -11.64 9.50
N PHE A 374 -7.52 -10.83 10.49
CA PHE A 374 -6.52 -10.00 11.17
C PHE A 374 -6.79 -9.96 12.66
N GLN A 375 -5.85 -9.39 13.43
CA GLN A 375 -6.01 -9.21 14.87
C GLN A 375 -5.64 -7.79 15.29
N THR A 376 -6.38 -7.28 16.28
CA THR A 376 -6.02 -6.15 17.13
C THR A 376 -6.12 -6.64 18.58
N ASP A 377 -7.08 -6.17 19.36
CA ASP A 377 -7.46 -6.72 20.68
C ASP A 377 -8.12 -8.11 20.58
N LYS A 378 -8.76 -8.39 19.44
CA LYS A 378 -9.47 -9.64 19.10
C LYS A 378 -9.01 -10.15 17.74
N VAL A 379 -9.45 -11.35 17.40
CA VAL A 379 -9.35 -11.90 16.06
C VAL A 379 -10.63 -11.60 15.30
N TYR A 380 -10.46 -11.03 14.12
CA TYR A 380 -11.54 -10.62 13.21
C TYR A 380 -11.50 -11.47 11.92
N PRO A 381 -12.34 -12.51 11.80
CA PRO A 381 -12.58 -13.15 10.53
C PRO A 381 -13.43 -12.24 9.64
N VAL A 382 -13.02 -12.06 8.39
CA VAL A 382 -13.60 -11.13 7.43
C VAL A 382 -14.09 -11.87 6.20
N GLU A 383 -15.35 -11.68 5.86
CA GLU A 383 -15.97 -12.13 4.62
C GLU A 383 -16.18 -10.94 3.69
N VAL A 384 -15.88 -11.11 2.42
CA VAL A 384 -16.02 -10.07 1.39
C VAL A 384 -17.08 -10.47 0.38
N LYS A 385 -18.08 -9.62 0.16
CA LYS A 385 -19.17 -9.85 -0.80
C LYS A 385 -19.26 -8.70 -1.79
N ALA A 386 -19.14 -9.05 -3.06
CA ALA A 386 -19.26 -8.09 -4.15
C ALA A 386 -20.73 -7.69 -4.46
N GLU A 387 -21.70 -8.17 -3.71
CA GLU A 387 -23.14 -7.96 -3.89
C GLU A 387 -23.84 -7.61 -2.58
N GLN A 388 -25.15 -7.34 -2.69
CA GLN A 388 -26.04 -7.13 -1.54
C GLN A 388 -26.45 -8.43 -0.84
N ASN A 389 -26.09 -9.59 -1.39
CA ASN A 389 -26.42 -10.88 -0.78
C ASN A 389 -25.61 -11.12 0.49
N LEU A 390 -26.30 -11.15 1.62
CA LEU A 390 -25.71 -11.27 2.95
C LEU A 390 -25.47 -12.73 3.42
N LYS A 391 -25.64 -13.72 2.55
CA LYS A 391 -25.36 -15.13 2.92
C LYS A 391 -23.84 -15.33 3.08
N ALA A 392 -23.40 -15.59 4.30
CA ALA A 392 -22.01 -15.84 4.66
C ALA A 392 -21.91 -17.14 5.47
N LYS A 393 -22.06 -18.29 4.80
CA LYS A 393 -22.10 -19.62 5.46
C LYS A 393 -20.80 -19.92 6.20
N SER A 394 -19.65 -19.67 5.57
CA SER A 394 -18.34 -19.91 6.17
C SER A 394 -18.14 -19.08 7.43
N LEU A 395 -18.36 -17.76 7.34
CA LEU A 395 -18.23 -16.86 8.48
C LEU A 395 -19.17 -17.26 9.62
N SER A 396 -20.45 -17.52 9.33
CA SER A 396 -21.42 -17.94 10.34
C SER A 396 -21.05 -19.26 11.01
N THR A 397 -20.41 -20.19 10.27
CA THR A 397 -19.94 -21.47 10.84
C THR A 397 -18.77 -21.24 11.78
N VAL A 398 -17.80 -20.41 11.40
CA VAL A 398 -16.63 -20.06 12.22
C VAL A 398 -17.08 -19.39 13.53
N LEU A 399 -17.98 -18.42 13.44
CA LEU A 399 -18.47 -17.68 14.63
C LEU A 399 -19.27 -18.56 15.60
N LYS A 400 -20.07 -19.51 15.10
CA LYS A 400 -20.80 -20.46 15.96
C LYS A 400 -19.87 -21.39 16.75
N ASN A 401 -18.67 -21.66 16.23
CA ASN A 401 -17.71 -22.55 16.85
C ASN A 401 -16.81 -21.84 17.90
N ASP A 402 -16.77 -20.50 17.87
CA ASP A 402 -15.96 -19.71 18.81
C ASP A 402 -16.63 -18.36 19.11
N GLU A 403 -17.21 -18.25 20.30
CA GLU A 403 -17.91 -17.04 20.77
C GLU A 403 -16.99 -15.83 21.01
N LYS A 404 -15.66 -16.04 21.05
CA LYS A 404 -14.67 -14.95 21.24
C LYS A 404 -14.42 -14.17 19.96
N LEU A 405 -14.75 -14.75 18.80
CA LEU A 405 -14.56 -14.10 17.51
C LEU A 405 -15.65 -13.07 17.23
N PHE A 406 -15.29 -11.99 16.59
CA PHE A 406 -16.21 -11.01 16.05
C PHE A 406 -16.05 -10.91 14.53
N GLY A 407 -17.09 -11.26 13.79
CA GLY A 407 -17.05 -11.31 12.33
C GLY A 407 -17.28 -9.95 11.70
N ILE A 408 -16.55 -9.65 10.64
CA ILE A 408 -16.80 -8.49 9.79
C ILE A 408 -17.18 -8.99 8.40
N ARG A 409 -18.23 -8.44 7.83
CA ARG A 409 -18.58 -8.67 6.45
C ARG A 409 -18.57 -7.35 5.71
N PHE A 410 -17.67 -7.19 4.73
CA PHE A 410 -17.70 -6.08 3.79
C PHE A 410 -18.55 -6.45 2.59
N SER A 411 -19.57 -5.63 2.27
CA SER A 411 -20.48 -5.90 1.16
C SER A 411 -21.03 -4.63 0.53
N MET A 412 -21.79 -4.75 -0.55
CA MET A 412 -22.54 -3.62 -1.15
C MET A 412 -23.85 -3.30 -0.39
N ALA A 413 -24.20 -4.09 0.64
CA ALA A 413 -25.40 -3.83 1.46
C ALA A 413 -25.11 -2.79 2.55
N ASP A 414 -26.19 -2.28 3.14
CA ASP A 414 -26.16 -1.29 4.21
C ASP A 414 -25.45 -1.79 5.47
N TYR A 415 -25.05 -0.86 6.33
CA TYR A 415 -24.48 -1.16 7.64
C TYR A 415 -25.53 -1.81 8.55
N ILE A 416 -25.20 -2.99 9.09
CA ILE A 416 -26.08 -3.76 9.97
C ILE A 416 -25.23 -4.39 11.07
N GLU A 417 -25.53 -4.06 12.32
CA GLU A 417 -24.98 -4.74 13.50
C GLU A 417 -25.77 -5.98 13.87
N GLN A 418 -25.05 -7.01 14.24
CA GLN A 418 -25.60 -8.27 14.75
C GLN A 418 -24.81 -8.66 16.02
N SER A 419 -25.29 -9.62 16.79
CA SER A 419 -24.69 -9.98 18.09
C SER A 419 -23.19 -10.33 18.02
N GLN A 420 -22.77 -11.00 16.97
CA GLN A 420 -21.40 -11.54 16.83
C GLN A 420 -20.72 -11.12 15.52
N MET A 421 -21.37 -10.29 14.72
CA MET A 421 -20.83 -9.80 13.47
C MET A 421 -21.44 -8.47 13.04
N VAL A 422 -20.75 -7.79 12.15
CA VAL A 422 -21.23 -6.58 11.51
C VAL A 422 -21.16 -6.71 10.01
N ASN A 423 -22.14 -6.15 9.29
CA ASN A 423 -22.04 -5.86 7.87
C ASN A 423 -21.66 -4.39 7.68
N VAL A 424 -20.58 -4.14 6.98
CA VAL A 424 -20.08 -2.80 6.67
C VAL A 424 -20.12 -2.59 5.17
N PRO A 425 -20.73 -1.51 4.67
CA PRO A 425 -20.64 -1.15 3.26
C PRO A 425 -19.18 -1.05 2.80
N LEU A 426 -18.86 -1.63 1.64
CA LEU A 426 -17.49 -1.63 1.09
C LEU A 426 -16.86 -0.23 1.05
N ALA A 427 -17.65 0.79 0.75
CA ALA A 427 -17.18 2.16 0.71
C ALA A 427 -16.63 2.68 2.06
N PHE A 428 -16.97 2.06 3.17
CA PHE A 428 -16.51 2.46 4.51
C PHE A 428 -15.37 1.58 5.04
N THR A 429 -14.86 0.66 4.24
CA THR A 429 -13.84 -0.33 4.66
C THR A 429 -12.67 0.33 5.38
N GLU A 430 -12.03 1.36 4.78
CA GLU A 430 -10.85 2.01 5.36
C GLU A 430 -11.14 2.64 6.72
N GLU A 431 -12.18 3.46 6.81
CA GLU A 431 -12.50 4.18 8.06
C GLU A 431 -13.03 3.23 9.14
N TYR A 432 -13.76 2.17 8.76
CA TYR A 432 -14.15 1.14 9.71
C TYR A 432 -12.93 0.41 10.29
N LEU A 433 -11.96 0.04 9.45
CA LEU A 433 -10.71 -0.58 9.91
C LEU A 433 -9.88 0.35 10.80
N ARG A 434 -9.91 1.67 10.56
CA ARG A 434 -9.27 2.67 11.43
C ARG A 434 -9.94 2.82 12.80
N SER A 435 -11.25 2.55 12.87
CA SER A 435 -12.03 2.63 14.12
C SER A 435 -11.84 1.44 15.06
N LEU A 436 -11.20 0.35 14.60
CA LEU A 436 -10.85 -0.85 15.37
C LEU A 436 -9.47 -0.74 16.01
#